data_68239988b70b14f70595ac96476dac52
#
_entry.id   68239988b70b14f70595ac96476dac52
#
_cell.length_a   1.000
_cell.length_b   1.000
_cell.length_c   1.000
_cell.angle_alpha   90.00
_cell.angle_beta   90.00
_cell.angle_gamma   90.00
#
_symmetry.space_group_name_H-M   'P 1'
#
loop_
_entity.id
_entity.type
_entity.pdbx_description
1 polymer ?
#
loop_
_entity_poly.entity_id
_entity_poly.type
_entity_poly.pdbx_seq_one_letter_code
_entity_poly.pdbx_strand_id
1 'polypeptide(L)'
;LEKLINPNQAFEENDFGIYLNAQEFVIENNNKDDSQKFIGKIDNTIFEKLDFKTTSIESEIIEEGQIILTTLKDKGKTIFWIKEKNEFYPEIKHAKCYLYYLNPYSKAFFTKQTGVRPVEYGSIYLFLNGFRIPPYGEESDDWLNLEQRRAQGYARFLSSRDIVGRIEVLDSENSFQIISSREGLVRNESFSKLTNREGYFYKSFKRLEKYVVDGLNWDSIPEEDKDK
;
A
#
# COMPACT_ATOMS: atom_id res chain seq x y z
N LEU A 1 -2.13 -15.34 -6.02
CA LEU A 1 -1.23 -15.75 -4.93
C LEU A 1 -0.34 -14.60 -4.45
N GLU A 2 0.29 -13.82 -5.34
CA GLU A 2 1.15 -12.68 -4.98
C GLU A 2 0.49 -11.69 -4.01
N LYS A 3 -0.82 -11.45 -4.17
CA LYS A 3 -1.59 -10.57 -3.29
C LYS A 3 -1.69 -11.07 -1.84
N LEU A 4 -1.43 -12.33 -1.57
CA LEU A 4 -1.45 -12.91 -0.22
C LEU A 4 -0.12 -12.70 0.51
N ILE A 5 0.94 -12.40 -0.25
CA ILE A 5 2.28 -12.24 0.28
C ILE A 5 2.50 -10.78 0.59
N ASN A 6 2.94 -10.51 1.81
CA ASN A 6 3.40 -9.18 2.17
C ASN A 6 4.73 -8.91 1.44
N PRO A 7 4.78 -7.96 0.49
CA PRO A 7 6.03 -7.61 -0.14
C PRO A 7 6.96 -6.96 0.88
N ASN A 8 8.20 -7.44 0.96
CA ASN A 8 9.21 -6.96 1.91
C ASN A 8 8.70 -7.04 3.36
N GLN A 9 8.56 -8.27 3.88
CA GLN A 9 8.10 -8.47 5.25
C GLN A 9 8.83 -7.52 6.21
N ALA A 10 8.09 -6.55 6.71
CA ALA A 10 8.64 -5.47 7.50
C ALA A 10 9.06 -5.93 8.90
N PHE A 11 8.53 -7.06 9.33
CA PHE A 11 8.75 -7.65 10.63
C PHE A 11 9.33 -9.05 10.42
N GLU A 12 10.58 -9.26 10.77
CA GLU A 12 11.35 -10.48 10.51
C GLU A 12 10.84 -11.73 11.26
N GLU A 13 9.93 -11.56 12.24
CA GLU A 13 9.51 -12.67 13.12
C GLU A 13 8.55 -13.68 12.47
N ASN A 14 7.95 -13.38 11.30
CA ASN A 14 7.04 -14.29 10.62
C ASN A 14 7.45 -14.50 9.16
N ASP A 15 8.33 -15.46 8.91
CA ASP A 15 8.70 -15.87 7.55
C ASP A 15 7.59 -16.73 6.91
N PHE A 16 6.44 -16.08 6.63
CA PHE A 16 5.36 -16.70 5.87
C PHE A 16 5.70 -16.68 4.38
N GLY A 17 5.99 -17.83 3.82
CA GLY A 17 6.28 -18.00 2.40
C GLY A 17 5.24 -18.87 1.70
N ILE A 18 4.81 -18.49 0.51
CA ILE A 18 3.99 -19.32 -0.37
C ILE A 18 4.90 -19.90 -1.45
N TYR A 19 4.84 -21.22 -1.62
CA TYR A 19 5.57 -21.95 -2.63
C TYR A 19 4.60 -22.62 -3.60
N LEU A 20 4.72 -22.33 -4.89
CA LEU A 20 4.00 -23.05 -5.92
C LEU A 20 4.81 -24.27 -6.37
N ASN A 21 4.24 -25.44 -6.24
CA ASN A 21 4.79 -26.67 -6.77
C ASN A 21 3.80 -27.26 -7.78
N ALA A 22 4.19 -27.25 -9.06
CA ALA A 22 3.38 -27.73 -10.18
C ALA A 22 4.26 -28.60 -11.09
N GLN A 23 4.37 -29.88 -10.75
CA GLN A 23 5.29 -30.81 -11.42
C GLN A 23 5.00 -30.98 -12.92
N GLU A 24 3.72 -30.88 -13.33
CA GLU A 24 3.28 -30.96 -14.71
C GLU A 24 3.81 -29.80 -15.60
N PHE A 25 4.19 -28.68 -15.01
CA PHE A 25 4.65 -27.49 -15.72
C PHE A 25 6.17 -27.22 -15.59
N VAL A 26 6.94 -28.14 -15.01
CA VAL A 26 8.37 -27.94 -14.76
C VAL A 26 9.14 -27.67 -16.05
N ILE A 27 8.84 -28.39 -17.14
CA ILE A 27 9.52 -28.19 -18.43
C ILE A 27 9.20 -26.81 -18.99
N GLU A 28 7.94 -26.40 -18.96
CA GLU A 28 7.52 -25.06 -19.42
C GLU A 28 8.18 -23.97 -18.56
N ASN A 29 8.19 -24.14 -17.24
CA ASN A 29 8.78 -23.19 -16.32
C ASN A 29 10.29 -23.02 -16.54
N ASN A 30 11.01 -24.11 -16.79
CA ASN A 30 12.47 -24.08 -17.02
C ASN A 30 12.85 -23.40 -18.32
N ASN A 31 11.94 -23.35 -19.30
CA ASN A 31 12.14 -22.69 -20.59
C ASN A 31 11.82 -21.18 -20.56
N LYS A 32 11.34 -20.66 -19.43
CA LYS A 32 11.05 -19.24 -19.25
C LYS A 32 12.23 -18.47 -18.67
N ASP A 33 12.28 -17.18 -18.96
CA ASP A 33 13.21 -16.26 -18.29
C ASP A 33 12.95 -16.25 -16.78
N ASP A 34 13.98 -16.00 -15.97
CA ASP A 34 13.87 -16.03 -14.50
C ASP A 34 12.74 -15.15 -13.96
N SER A 35 12.48 -14.00 -14.59
CA SER A 35 11.37 -13.09 -14.24
C SER A 35 9.96 -13.62 -14.57
N GLN A 36 9.88 -14.68 -15.34
CA GLN A 36 8.63 -15.30 -15.82
C GLN A 36 8.40 -16.69 -15.21
N LYS A 37 9.36 -17.20 -14.44
CA LYS A 37 9.22 -18.45 -13.72
C LYS A 37 8.14 -18.33 -12.66
N PHE A 38 7.29 -19.34 -12.55
CA PHE A 38 6.17 -19.36 -11.63
C PHE A 38 6.21 -20.54 -10.62
N ILE A 39 7.10 -21.53 -10.84
CA ILE A 39 7.33 -22.62 -9.89
C ILE A 39 8.41 -22.19 -8.90
N GLY A 40 8.17 -22.35 -7.62
CA GLY A 40 9.08 -21.98 -6.54
C GLY A 40 8.44 -21.04 -5.53
N LYS A 41 9.27 -20.27 -4.84
CA LYS A 41 8.79 -19.23 -3.91
C LYS A 41 8.09 -18.12 -4.71
N ILE A 42 6.90 -17.74 -4.25
CA ILE A 42 6.16 -16.62 -4.84
C ILE A 42 6.53 -15.36 -4.09
N ASP A 43 7.09 -14.39 -4.80
CA ASP A 43 7.46 -13.08 -4.26
C ASP A 43 6.58 -11.99 -4.88
N ASN A 44 6.31 -10.95 -4.13
CA ASN A 44 5.60 -9.78 -4.60
C ASN A 44 6.58 -8.61 -4.77
N THR A 45 7.22 -8.54 -5.93
CA THR A 45 8.27 -7.54 -6.22
C THR A 45 7.75 -6.26 -6.88
N ILE A 46 6.42 -6.14 -7.09
CA ILE A 46 5.86 -4.99 -7.82
C ILE A 46 6.15 -3.67 -7.13
N PHE A 47 6.13 -3.65 -5.78
CA PHE A 47 6.34 -2.42 -5.01
C PHE A 47 7.78 -1.92 -5.09
N GLU A 48 8.77 -2.81 -5.11
CA GLU A 48 10.17 -2.45 -5.32
C GLU A 48 10.39 -1.77 -6.68
N LYS A 49 9.73 -2.31 -7.71
CA LYS A 49 9.80 -1.74 -9.06
C LYS A 49 9.09 -0.38 -9.16
N LEU A 50 8.05 -0.17 -8.35
CA LEU A 50 7.33 1.11 -8.30
C LEU A 50 8.13 2.21 -7.63
N ASP A 51 8.96 1.92 -6.64
CA ASP A 51 9.77 2.91 -5.92
C ASP A 51 10.56 3.86 -6.84
N PHE A 52 11.08 3.33 -7.95
CA PHE A 52 11.85 4.11 -8.93
C PHE A 52 10.99 4.77 -10.01
N LYS A 53 9.68 4.52 -10.04
CA LYS A 53 8.79 4.96 -11.13
C LYS A 53 7.77 5.99 -10.70
N THR A 54 7.53 6.13 -9.39
CA THR A 54 6.46 6.98 -8.91
C THR A 54 6.81 7.66 -7.59
N THR A 55 5.88 8.46 -7.10
CA THR A 55 5.95 9.06 -5.76
C THR A 55 5.43 8.06 -4.75
N SER A 56 6.15 7.89 -3.65
CA SER A 56 5.78 7.00 -2.56
C SER A 56 5.93 7.66 -1.21
N ILE A 57 5.14 7.20 -0.23
CA ILE A 57 5.30 7.56 1.16
C ILE A 57 5.34 6.30 2.01
N GLU A 58 6.27 6.28 2.92
CA GLU A 58 6.43 5.28 3.96
C GLU A 58 6.29 5.95 5.31
N SER A 59 5.42 5.43 6.16
CA SER A 59 5.32 5.84 7.57
C SER A 59 5.42 4.62 8.46
N GLU A 60 6.17 4.73 9.54
CA GLU A 60 6.39 3.65 10.48
C GLU A 60 6.21 4.15 11.92
N ILE A 61 5.46 3.40 12.73
CA ILE A 61 5.39 3.58 14.18
C ILE A 61 6.45 2.67 14.81
N ILE A 62 7.39 3.28 15.52
CA ILE A 62 8.56 2.63 16.13
C ILE A 62 8.66 2.98 17.61
N GLU A 63 9.68 2.41 18.28
CA GLU A 63 9.98 2.65 19.70
C GLU A 63 8.76 2.40 20.60
N GLU A 64 8.16 1.20 20.48
CA GLU A 64 6.98 0.78 21.24
C GLU A 64 5.80 1.78 21.15
N GLY A 65 5.57 2.30 19.95
CA GLY A 65 4.47 3.22 19.69
C GLY A 65 4.76 4.68 20.01
N GLN A 66 5.99 5.06 20.38
CA GLN A 66 6.29 6.42 20.82
C GLN A 66 6.59 7.38 19.66
N ILE A 67 7.12 6.88 18.57
CA ILE A 67 7.65 7.69 17.46
C ILE A 67 6.98 7.29 16.15
N ILE A 68 6.69 8.28 15.33
CA ILE A 68 6.33 8.08 13.92
C ILE A 68 7.46 8.61 13.06
N LEU A 69 8.02 7.75 12.22
CA LEU A 69 8.95 8.11 11.17
C LEU A 69 8.22 8.09 9.83
N THR A 70 8.26 9.20 9.10
CA THR A 70 7.64 9.31 7.76
C THR A 70 8.68 9.74 6.74
N THR A 71 8.76 9.02 5.62
CA THR A 71 9.64 9.36 4.50
C THR A 71 8.82 9.44 3.21
N LEU A 72 8.95 10.54 2.47
CA LEU A 72 8.38 10.70 1.14
C LEU A 72 9.49 10.69 0.10
N LYS A 73 9.29 9.89 -0.94
CA LYS A 73 10.20 9.77 -2.08
C LYS A 73 9.47 10.09 -3.38
N ASP A 74 10.16 10.69 -4.32
CA ASP A 74 9.70 10.83 -5.69
C ASP A 74 10.72 10.22 -6.65
N LYS A 75 10.32 9.18 -7.39
CA LYS A 75 11.18 8.43 -8.32
C LYS A 75 12.51 8.00 -7.68
N GLY A 76 12.42 7.44 -6.47
CA GLY A 76 13.57 6.97 -5.69
C GLY A 76 14.34 8.06 -4.93
N LYS A 77 14.05 9.33 -5.17
CA LYS A 77 14.68 10.46 -4.47
C LYS A 77 13.91 10.81 -3.20
N THR A 78 14.57 10.85 -2.05
CA THR A 78 13.96 11.36 -0.81
C THR A 78 13.69 12.86 -0.92
N ILE A 79 12.41 13.24 -0.78
CA ILE A 79 11.96 14.62 -0.78
C ILE A 79 12.01 15.18 0.64
N PHE A 80 11.48 14.42 1.60
CA PHE A 80 11.60 14.73 3.01
C PHE A 80 11.53 13.45 3.86
N TRP A 81 12.00 13.58 5.09
CA TRP A 81 11.70 12.66 6.17
C TRP A 81 11.37 13.43 7.44
N ILE A 82 10.49 12.89 8.28
CA ILE A 82 10.02 13.52 9.51
C ILE A 82 10.02 12.48 10.61
N LYS A 83 10.64 12.80 11.74
CA LYS A 83 10.54 12.04 12.98
C LYS A 83 9.71 12.85 13.97
N GLU A 84 8.60 12.32 14.46
CA GLU A 84 7.68 13.01 15.34
C GLU A 84 7.18 12.09 16.46
N LYS A 85 6.74 12.68 17.58
CA LYS A 85 6.10 11.91 18.66
C LYS A 85 4.75 11.36 18.20
N ASN A 86 4.45 10.13 18.60
CA ASN A 86 3.14 9.51 18.41
C ASN A 86 2.24 9.86 19.61
N GLU A 87 1.59 11.01 19.57
CA GLU A 87 0.70 11.48 20.64
C GLU A 87 -0.76 11.00 20.44
N PHE A 88 -1.11 10.56 19.22
CA PHE A 88 -2.50 10.30 18.83
C PHE A 88 -2.86 8.82 18.74
N TYR A 89 -1.87 7.94 18.60
CA TYR A 89 -2.08 6.51 18.36
C TYR A 89 -1.27 5.62 19.31
N PRO A 90 -1.27 5.89 20.64
CA PRO A 90 -0.38 5.18 21.58
C PRO A 90 -0.70 3.67 21.70
N GLU A 91 -1.91 3.26 21.31
CA GLU A 91 -2.33 1.86 21.28
C GLU A 91 -1.70 1.08 20.14
N ILE A 92 -1.24 1.78 19.09
CA ILE A 92 -0.58 1.14 17.95
C ILE A 92 0.91 1.13 18.21
N LYS A 93 1.44 -0.01 18.63
CA LYS A 93 2.86 -0.14 19.00
C LYS A 93 3.76 -0.24 17.76
N HIS A 94 3.34 -1.02 16.78
CA HIS A 94 4.08 -1.22 15.55
C HIS A 94 3.12 -1.23 14.37
N ALA A 95 3.27 -0.28 13.47
CA ALA A 95 2.56 -0.26 12.21
C ALA A 95 3.43 0.38 11.13
N LYS A 96 3.26 -0.10 9.90
CA LYS A 96 3.85 0.50 8.70
C LYS A 96 2.75 0.79 7.69
N CYS A 97 2.91 1.91 6.99
CA CYS A 97 2.02 2.32 5.91
C CYS A 97 2.87 2.67 4.70
N TYR A 98 2.69 1.92 3.62
CA TYR A 98 3.36 2.13 2.33
C TYR A 98 2.33 2.50 1.29
N LEU A 99 2.46 3.68 0.69
CA LEU A 99 1.55 4.15 -0.36
C LEU A 99 2.34 4.61 -1.57
N TYR A 100 1.89 4.20 -2.76
CA TYR A 100 2.45 4.55 -4.06
C TYR A 100 1.40 5.28 -4.88
N TYR A 101 1.70 6.48 -5.29
CA TYR A 101 0.86 7.22 -6.23
C TYR A 101 1.08 6.71 -7.65
N LEU A 102 0.00 6.43 -8.34
CA LEU A 102 0.01 5.93 -9.71
C LEU A 102 -0.45 7.01 -10.69
N ASN A 103 0.50 7.74 -11.25
CA ASN A 103 0.25 8.59 -12.41
C ASN A 103 -0.04 7.74 -13.66
N PRO A 104 -0.49 8.31 -14.80
CA PRO A 104 -0.80 7.56 -16.01
C PRO A 104 0.33 6.63 -16.48
N TYR A 105 1.59 7.09 -16.43
CA TYR A 105 2.76 6.29 -16.81
C TYR A 105 3.01 5.13 -15.85
N SER A 106 2.88 5.39 -14.55
CA SER A 106 3.03 4.35 -13.52
C SER A 106 1.91 3.32 -13.58
N LYS A 107 0.67 3.73 -13.97
CA LYS A 107 -0.45 2.80 -14.22
C LYS A 107 -0.15 1.87 -15.39
N ALA A 108 0.36 2.41 -16.48
CA ALA A 108 0.76 1.62 -17.64
C ALA A 108 1.91 0.65 -17.31
N PHE A 109 2.93 1.14 -16.58
CA PHE A 109 4.02 0.31 -16.11
C PHE A 109 3.54 -0.81 -15.20
N PHE A 110 2.68 -0.50 -14.22
CA PHE A 110 2.08 -1.47 -13.31
C PHE A 110 1.36 -2.58 -14.07
N THR A 111 0.49 -2.21 -15.03
CA THR A 111 -0.24 -3.16 -15.87
C THR A 111 0.71 -4.05 -16.67
N LYS A 112 1.79 -3.47 -17.24
CA LYS A 112 2.79 -4.25 -17.98
C LYS A 112 3.53 -5.26 -17.07
N GLN A 113 3.80 -4.92 -15.82
CA GLN A 113 4.53 -5.79 -14.89
C GLN A 113 3.66 -6.87 -14.26
N THR A 114 2.40 -6.56 -13.94
CA THR A 114 1.49 -7.47 -13.22
C THR A 114 0.53 -8.23 -14.12
N GLY A 115 0.34 -7.77 -15.38
CA GLY A 115 -0.68 -8.31 -16.29
C GLY A 115 -2.11 -7.88 -15.94
N VAL A 116 -2.32 -7.10 -14.87
CA VAL A 116 -3.65 -6.61 -14.46
C VAL A 116 -3.64 -5.11 -14.27
N ARG A 117 -4.79 -4.47 -14.48
CA ARG A 117 -4.92 -3.03 -14.24
C ARG A 117 -4.88 -2.73 -12.73
N PRO A 118 -4.36 -1.57 -12.29
CA PRO A 118 -4.34 -1.22 -10.88
C PRO A 118 -5.70 -1.34 -10.18
N VAL A 119 -6.78 -0.95 -10.85
CA VAL A 119 -8.14 -1.03 -10.30
C VAL A 119 -8.58 -2.47 -10.04
N GLU A 120 -8.18 -3.41 -10.86
CA GLU A 120 -8.47 -4.85 -10.71
C GLU A 120 -7.53 -5.50 -9.69
N TYR A 121 -6.32 -4.96 -9.56
CA TYR A 121 -5.37 -5.43 -8.56
C TYR A 121 -5.89 -5.15 -7.15
N GLY A 122 -6.51 -4.00 -6.95
CA GLY A 122 -6.96 -3.49 -5.67
C GLY A 122 -6.17 -2.25 -5.25
N SER A 123 -6.48 -1.69 -4.09
CA SER A 123 -5.90 -0.43 -3.65
C SER A 123 -4.93 -0.59 -2.48
N ILE A 124 -5.42 -0.56 -1.25
CA ILE A 124 -4.62 -0.59 -0.04
C ILE A 124 -4.98 -1.81 0.79
N TYR A 125 -4.03 -2.73 0.89
CA TYR A 125 -4.19 -3.96 1.66
C TYR A 125 -3.91 -3.75 3.14
N LEU A 126 -4.56 -4.53 3.99
CA LEU A 126 -4.26 -4.61 5.42
C LEU A 126 -3.64 -5.96 5.75
N PHE A 127 -2.50 -5.92 6.43
CA PHE A 127 -1.82 -7.09 6.98
C PHE A 127 -1.78 -6.97 8.51
N LEU A 128 -2.14 -8.04 9.18
CA LEU A 128 -2.05 -8.18 10.64
C LEU A 128 -1.15 -9.37 10.96
N ASN A 129 -0.08 -9.12 11.71
CA ASN A 129 0.91 -10.13 12.07
C ASN A 129 1.41 -10.96 10.86
N GLY A 130 1.68 -10.27 9.75
CA GLY A 130 2.16 -10.88 8.50
C GLY A 130 1.05 -11.46 7.59
N PHE A 131 -0.19 -11.61 8.09
CA PHE A 131 -1.28 -12.19 7.31
C PHE A 131 -2.18 -11.11 6.71
N ARG A 132 -2.52 -11.27 5.43
CA ARG A 132 -3.49 -10.41 4.78
C ARG A 132 -4.89 -10.61 5.37
N ILE A 133 -5.58 -9.52 5.64
CA ILE A 133 -6.96 -9.51 6.14
C ILE A 133 -7.90 -9.13 5.00
N PRO A 134 -8.66 -10.07 4.41
CA PRO A 134 -9.69 -9.75 3.46
C PRO A 134 -10.90 -9.09 4.18
N PRO A 135 -11.73 -8.27 3.49
CA PRO A 135 -11.65 -7.90 2.08
C PRO A 135 -10.82 -6.63 1.82
N TYR A 136 -10.12 -6.10 2.84
CA TYR A 136 -9.45 -4.79 2.74
C TYR A 136 -8.53 -4.70 1.53
N GLY A 137 -8.80 -3.67 0.71
CA GLY A 137 -8.06 -3.38 -0.51
C GLY A 137 -8.45 -4.20 -1.73
N GLU A 138 -9.49 -5.06 -1.65
CA GLU A 138 -10.04 -5.75 -2.82
C GLU A 138 -10.64 -4.74 -3.81
N GLU A 139 -10.87 -5.21 -5.03
CA GLU A 139 -11.62 -4.44 -6.03
C GLU A 139 -12.99 -4.03 -5.46
N SER A 140 -13.32 -2.75 -5.61
CA SER A 140 -14.58 -2.16 -5.10
C SER A 140 -14.70 -2.00 -3.59
N ASP A 141 -13.66 -2.34 -2.81
CA ASP A 141 -13.66 -2.08 -1.37
C ASP A 141 -13.06 -0.71 -1.05
N ASP A 142 -13.92 0.26 -0.72
CA ASP A 142 -13.52 1.61 -0.29
C ASP A 142 -13.48 1.73 1.24
N TRP A 143 -12.85 0.78 1.91
CA TRP A 143 -12.80 0.69 3.38
C TRP A 143 -12.18 1.90 4.08
N LEU A 144 -11.41 2.69 3.32
CA LEU A 144 -10.82 3.96 3.76
C LEU A 144 -11.60 5.20 3.28
N ASN A 145 -12.76 5.02 2.62
CA ASN A 145 -13.63 6.09 2.12
C ASN A 145 -12.92 7.10 1.17
N LEU A 146 -11.99 6.64 0.36
CA LEU A 146 -11.23 7.48 -0.56
C LEU A 146 -12.09 7.94 -1.75
N GLU A 147 -12.94 7.07 -2.28
CA GLU A 147 -13.88 7.40 -3.36
C GLU A 147 -14.94 8.39 -2.87
N GLN A 148 -15.48 8.19 -1.67
CA GLN A 148 -16.44 9.13 -1.07
C GLN A 148 -15.80 10.51 -0.89
N ARG A 149 -14.53 10.57 -0.49
CA ARG A 149 -13.80 11.81 -0.31
C ARG A 149 -13.54 12.52 -1.65
N ARG A 150 -13.17 11.78 -2.69
CA ARG A 150 -12.95 12.29 -4.04
C ARG A 150 -14.22 12.91 -4.64
N ALA A 151 -15.38 12.32 -4.37
CA ALA A 151 -16.67 12.88 -4.82
C ALA A 151 -16.92 14.32 -4.31
N GLN A 152 -16.26 14.73 -3.23
CA GLN A 152 -16.32 16.08 -2.67
C GLN A 152 -15.41 17.10 -3.37
N GLY A 153 -14.46 16.66 -4.21
CA GLY A 153 -13.53 17.54 -4.92
C GLY A 153 -12.54 16.80 -5.80
N TYR A 154 -12.94 16.52 -7.03
CA TYR A 154 -12.16 15.68 -7.98
C TYR A 154 -10.71 16.10 -8.16
N ALA A 155 -10.44 17.39 -8.33
CA ALA A 155 -9.08 17.91 -8.55
C ALA A 155 -8.23 18.03 -7.26
N ARG A 156 -8.86 17.87 -6.10
CA ARG A 156 -8.18 18.09 -4.80
C ARG A 156 -7.82 16.80 -4.07
N PHE A 157 -8.43 15.68 -4.46
CA PHE A 157 -8.36 14.45 -3.69
C PHE A 157 -8.01 13.26 -4.57
N LEU A 158 -7.03 12.49 -4.12
CA LEU A 158 -6.71 11.19 -4.72
C LEU A 158 -7.79 10.16 -4.36
N SER A 159 -8.02 9.22 -5.27
CA SER A 159 -8.94 8.09 -5.09
C SER A 159 -8.20 6.78 -4.88
N SER A 160 -8.94 5.73 -4.58
CA SER A 160 -8.43 4.36 -4.52
C SER A 160 -7.79 3.91 -5.85
N ARG A 161 -8.18 4.52 -6.98
CA ARG A 161 -7.65 4.22 -8.32
C ARG A 161 -6.31 4.89 -8.62
N ASP A 162 -5.91 5.84 -7.79
CA ASP A 162 -4.69 6.64 -7.97
C ASP A 162 -3.56 6.15 -7.07
N ILE A 163 -3.85 5.20 -6.19
CA ILE A 163 -2.88 4.67 -5.23
C ILE A 163 -2.95 3.15 -5.15
N VAL A 164 -1.80 2.55 -4.90
CA VAL A 164 -1.69 1.18 -4.40
C VAL A 164 -0.81 1.19 -3.16
N GLY A 165 -1.02 0.25 -2.26
CA GLY A 165 -0.23 0.21 -1.06
C GLY A 165 -0.67 -0.84 -0.06
N ARG A 166 -0.15 -0.69 1.14
CA ARG A 166 -0.49 -1.57 2.24
C ARG A 166 -0.31 -0.89 3.59
N ILE A 167 -1.04 -1.38 4.54
CA ILE A 167 -0.87 -1.11 5.97
C ILE A 167 -0.53 -2.43 6.63
N GLU A 168 0.55 -2.44 7.39
CA GLU A 168 1.02 -3.59 8.15
C GLU A 168 0.93 -3.24 9.64
N VAL A 169 0.33 -4.11 10.42
CA VAL A 169 0.24 -3.96 11.88
C VAL A 169 0.83 -5.21 12.52
N LEU A 170 1.78 -5.01 13.43
CA LEU A 170 2.23 -6.05 14.34
C LEU A 170 1.54 -5.81 15.68
N ASP A 171 0.63 -6.70 16.04
CA ASP A 171 -0.22 -6.60 17.23
C ASP A 171 0.03 -7.79 18.16
N SER A 172 0.86 -7.56 19.17
CA SER A 172 1.12 -8.53 20.25
C SER A 172 0.12 -8.45 21.40
N GLU A 173 -0.67 -7.39 21.45
CA GLU A 173 -1.61 -7.11 22.55
C GLU A 173 -3.06 -7.50 22.22
N ASN A 174 -3.32 -8.06 21.02
CA ASN A 174 -4.67 -8.37 20.50
C ASN A 174 -5.62 -7.16 20.47
N SER A 175 -5.09 -5.99 20.20
CA SER A 175 -5.86 -4.75 20.03
C SER A 175 -6.69 -4.76 18.73
N PHE A 176 -6.24 -5.52 17.72
CA PHE A 176 -6.92 -5.73 16.44
C PHE A 176 -7.50 -7.15 16.39
N GLN A 177 -8.81 -7.27 16.50
CA GLN A 177 -9.49 -8.56 16.55
C GLN A 177 -10.13 -8.89 15.20
N ILE A 178 -9.84 -10.07 14.69
CA ILE A 178 -10.46 -10.59 13.47
C ILE A 178 -11.91 -11.02 13.80
N ILE A 179 -12.87 -10.62 12.95
CA ILE A 179 -14.26 -11.05 13.14
C ILE A 179 -14.43 -12.55 12.86
N SER A 180 -15.48 -13.15 13.39
CA SER A 180 -15.71 -14.62 13.34
C SER A 180 -15.78 -15.18 11.91
N SER A 181 -16.27 -14.39 10.95
CA SER A 181 -16.29 -14.75 9.52
C SER A 181 -14.91 -14.73 8.86
N ARG A 182 -13.89 -14.21 9.54
CA ARG A 182 -12.54 -13.93 9.03
C ARG A 182 -12.49 -12.91 7.88
N GLU A 183 -13.55 -12.16 7.67
CA GLU A 183 -13.67 -11.11 6.63
C GLU A 183 -13.65 -9.72 7.27
N GLY A 184 -12.49 -9.33 7.78
CA GLY A 184 -12.27 -8.02 8.36
C GLY A 184 -11.92 -8.03 9.84
N LEU A 185 -11.80 -6.83 10.40
CA LEU A 185 -11.49 -6.58 11.80
C LEU A 185 -12.68 -5.97 12.54
N VAL A 186 -12.77 -6.23 13.83
CA VAL A 186 -13.71 -5.55 14.71
C VAL A 186 -13.41 -4.05 14.69
N ARG A 187 -14.44 -3.24 14.46
CA ARG A 187 -14.32 -1.77 14.40
C ARG A 187 -14.27 -1.18 15.81
N ASN A 188 -13.20 -1.45 16.51
CA ASN A 188 -12.91 -0.91 17.82
C ASN A 188 -12.11 0.41 17.76
N GLU A 189 -11.64 0.90 18.89
CA GLU A 189 -10.88 2.13 18.98
C GLU A 189 -9.54 2.06 18.22
N SER A 190 -8.80 0.96 18.35
CA SER A 190 -7.52 0.75 17.63
C SER A 190 -7.71 0.78 16.11
N PHE A 191 -8.75 0.09 15.60
CA PHE A 191 -9.10 0.15 14.18
C PHE A 191 -9.49 1.57 13.75
N SER A 192 -10.26 2.29 14.58
CA SER A 192 -10.64 3.68 14.31
C SER A 192 -9.42 4.60 14.25
N LYS A 193 -8.48 4.46 15.19
CA LYS A 193 -7.22 5.23 15.20
C LYS A 193 -6.31 4.91 14.03
N LEU A 194 -6.40 3.69 13.48
CA LEU A 194 -5.69 3.33 12.25
C LEU A 194 -6.31 4.01 11.02
N THR A 195 -7.65 4.07 10.90
CA THR A 195 -8.36 4.25 9.64
C THR A 195 -9.20 5.51 9.52
N ASN A 196 -9.57 6.19 10.61
CA ASN A 196 -10.42 7.38 10.55
C ASN A 196 -9.70 8.57 9.88
N ARG A 197 -10.42 9.67 9.58
CA ARG A 197 -9.88 10.86 8.89
C ARG A 197 -8.74 11.58 9.63
N GLU A 198 -8.56 11.34 10.90
CA GLU A 198 -7.46 11.82 11.75
C GLU A 198 -6.53 10.68 12.15
N GLY A 199 -6.79 9.47 11.66
CA GLY A 199 -6.05 8.27 11.96
C GLY A 199 -4.68 8.22 11.29
N TYR A 200 -3.92 7.23 11.71
CA TYR A 200 -2.54 7.02 11.27
C TYR A 200 -2.40 6.93 9.74
N PHE A 201 -3.30 6.17 9.08
CA PHE A 201 -3.31 6.09 7.62
C PHE A 201 -3.46 7.47 6.97
N TYR A 202 -4.49 8.23 7.39
CA TYR A 202 -4.79 9.53 6.79
C TYR A 202 -3.71 10.56 7.04
N LYS A 203 -2.96 10.47 8.14
CA LYS A 203 -1.80 11.34 8.38
C LYS A 203 -0.74 11.15 7.29
N SER A 204 -0.45 9.91 6.93
CA SER A 204 0.49 9.56 5.87
C SER A 204 -0.08 9.91 4.50
N PHE A 205 -1.32 9.52 4.24
CA PHE A 205 -1.99 9.74 2.97
C PHE A 205 -2.12 11.23 2.60
N LYS A 206 -2.54 12.08 3.55
CA LYS A 206 -2.65 13.53 3.32
C LYS A 206 -1.29 14.18 2.98
N ARG A 207 -0.19 13.68 3.49
CA ARG A 207 1.16 14.15 3.13
C ARG A 207 1.52 13.79 1.70
N LEU A 208 1.24 12.55 1.29
CA LEU A 208 1.42 12.11 -0.09
C LEU A 208 0.52 12.93 -1.02
N GLU A 209 -0.76 13.04 -0.70
CA GLU A 209 -1.75 13.78 -1.49
C GLU A 209 -1.35 15.24 -1.67
N LYS A 210 -0.96 15.91 -0.59
CA LYS A 210 -0.51 17.31 -0.65
C LYS A 210 0.69 17.48 -1.58
N TYR A 211 1.66 16.58 -1.52
CA TYR A 211 2.81 16.63 -2.41
C TYR A 211 2.41 16.43 -3.87
N VAL A 212 1.55 15.44 -4.14
CA VAL A 212 1.09 15.13 -5.51
C VAL A 212 0.21 16.23 -6.08
N VAL A 213 -0.75 16.72 -5.32
CA VAL A 213 -1.74 17.71 -5.79
C VAL A 213 -1.11 19.10 -5.89
N ASP A 214 -0.48 19.56 -4.81
CA ASP A 214 0.05 20.92 -4.75
C ASP A 214 1.47 21.00 -5.34
N GLY A 215 2.31 20.00 -5.10
CA GLY A 215 3.71 20.02 -5.51
C GLY A 215 3.95 19.62 -6.95
N LEU A 216 3.24 18.58 -7.44
CA LEU A 216 3.41 18.06 -8.80
C LEU A 216 2.36 18.59 -9.79
N ASN A 217 1.34 19.32 -9.32
CA ASN A 217 0.23 19.78 -10.17
C ASN A 217 -0.34 18.64 -11.03
N TRP A 218 -0.65 17.53 -10.41
CA TRP A 218 -0.95 16.22 -11.04
C TRP A 218 -2.07 16.25 -12.09
N ASP A 219 -3.00 17.20 -12.00
CA ASP A 219 -4.13 17.41 -12.90
C ASP A 219 -3.90 18.54 -13.91
N SER A 220 -2.71 19.19 -13.90
CA SER A 220 -2.38 20.21 -14.88
C SER A 220 -2.22 19.60 -16.26
N ILE A 221 -2.85 20.23 -17.26
CA ILE A 221 -2.63 19.89 -18.66
C ILE A 221 -1.19 20.29 -19.00
N PRO A 222 -0.35 19.38 -19.54
CA PRO A 222 0.99 19.74 -20.00
C PRO A 222 0.93 20.95 -20.94
N GLU A 223 1.90 21.85 -20.84
CA GLU A 223 1.92 23.05 -21.67
C GLU A 223 1.88 22.76 -23.16
N GLU A 224 2.46 21.63 -23.59
CA GLU A 224 2.45 21.15 -24.97
C GLU A 224 1.05 20.79 -25.50
N ASP A 225 0.07 20.54 -24.64
CA ASP A 225 -1.30 20.17 -25.00
C ASP A 225 -2.30 21.33 -24.83
N LYS A 226 -1.86 22.49 -24.36
CA LYS A 226 -2.72 23.68 -24.21
C LYS A 226 -3.03 24.37 -25.53
N ASP A 227 -2.24 24.12 -26.57
CA ASP A 227 -2.35 24.75 -27.89
C ASP A 227 -2.97 23.82 -28.95
N LYS A 228 -3.60 22.71 -28.54
CA LYS A 228 -4.40 21.83 -29.39
C LYS A 228 -5.88 21.91 -29.05
#